data_42c21b395fcb98f29a321a1219c93e71
#
_entry.id   42c21b395fcb98f29a321a1219c93e71
#
_cell.length_a   1.000
_cell.length_b   1.000
_cell.length_c   1.000
_cell.angle_alpha   90.00
_cell.angle_beta   90.00
_cell.angle_gamma   90.00
#
_symmetry.space_group_name_H-M   'P 1'
#
loop_
_entity.id
_entity.type
_entity.pdbx_description
1 polymer ?
#
loop_
_entity_poly.entity_id
_entity_poly.type
_entity_poly.pdbx_seq_one_letter_code
_entity_poly.pdbx_strand_id
1 'polypeptide(L)'
;MKKLLITCLGENNEMFHFRILTLFKTIKAFGGNLEHAKLLAIFVDDVDEKIYKQLNRMGVHVKVVKPYDSRLQRHCNKIRMLEIDADYDILIALDCDTAVTRDFSKEISSTSIRRCDSLLDPLNIHEWQYLYNYFNLSMPADEKEVHANSAVLFIPKKNVNQLRHAWIHYAHVITDLFFSNDYWNEIGKHKYYTDQFALSLAIADQKLNVDLLPAEFNIHINGSYQGWAESLHPYILSYHHNVTSDGKLMTTGMTIPDQYINNVNDILKL
;
A
#
# COMPACT_ATOMS: atom_id res chain seq x y z
N MET A 1 19.23 -15.98 -4.86
CA MET A 1 18.35 -15.09 -4.08
C MET A 1 17.41 -14.39 -5.04
N LYS A 2 16.10 -14.22 -4.71
CA LYS A 2 15.13 -13.52 -5.56
C LYS A 2 15.50 -12.05 -5.66
N LYS A 3 15.36 -11.47 -6.85
CA LYS A 3 15.55 -10.03 -7.07
C LYS A 3 14.30 -9.30 -6.61
N LEU A 4 14.42 -8.47 -5.59
CA LEU A 4 13.31 -7.71 -5.04
C LEU A 4 13.36 -6.26 -5.55
N LEU A 5 12.20 -5.69 -5.80
CA LEU A 5 12.00 -4.26 -6.03
C LEU A 5 10.98 -3.74 -5.03
N ILE A 6 11.39 -2.82 -4.17
CA ILE A 6 10.50 -2.17 -3.20
C ILE A 6 10.19 -0.76 -3.70
N THR A 7 8.93 -0.42 -3.77
CA THR A 7 8.46 0.87 -4.26
C THR A 7 7.36 1.46 -3.40
N CYS A 8 7.29 2.78 -3.38
CA CYS A 8 6.17 3.55 -2.89
C CYS A 8 5.89 4.73 -3.83
N LEU A 9 4.72 5.33 -3.66
CA LEU A 9 4.33 6.51 -4.43
C LEU A 9 3.91 7.64 -3.49
N GLY A 10 4.25 8.87 -3.85
CA GLY A 10 3.80 10.07 -3.17
C GLY A 10 3.73 11.29 -4.07
N GLU A 11 3.35 12.41 -3.49
CA GLU A 11 3.26 13.72 -4.14
C GLU A 11 4.41 14.62 -3.66
N ASN A 12 4.69 15.71 -4.39
CA ASN A 12 5.74 16.66 -4.03
C ASN A 12 5.25 17.68 -2.98
N ASN A 13 5.12 17.24 -1.75
CA ASN A 13 4.85 18.09 -0.59
C ASN A 13 5.50 17.54 0.68
N GLU A 14 5.60 18.38 1.71
CA GLU A 14 6.33 18.07 2.95
C GLU A 14 5.85 16.78 3.63
N MET A 15 4.54 16.53 3.66
CA MET A 15 3.98 15.33 4.26
C MET A 15 4.45 14.07 3.54
N PHE A 16 4.36 14.04 2.21
CA PHE A 16 4.84 12.88 1.44
C PHE A 16 6.36 12.76 1.45
N HIS A 17 7.10 13.86 1.48
CA HIS A 17 8.55 13.83 1.66
C HIS A 17 8.92 13.13 2.96
N PHE A 18 8.30 13.52 4.07
CA PHE A 18 8.50 12.87 5.38
C PHE A 18 8.19 11.37 5.31
N ARG A 19 7.03 11.00 4.74
CA ARG A 19 6.58 9.61 4.64
C ARG A 19 7.54 8.75 3.84
N ILE A 20 7.90 9.18 2.63
CA ILE A 20 8.82 8.45 1.75
C ILE A 20 10.20 8.30 2.40
N LEU A 21 10.73 9.37 3.00
CA LEU A 21 12.01 9.31 3.71
C LEU A 21 11.95 8.36 4.91
N THR A 22 10.88 8.39 5.69
CA THR A 22 10.65 7.48 6.81
C THR A 22 10.66 6.03 6.34
N LEU A 23 9.90 5.70 5.31
CA LEU A 23 9.85 4.34 4.76
C LEU A 23 11.25 3.86 4.37
N PHE A 24 11.99 4.62 3.55
CA PHE A 24 13.29 4.14 3.09
C PHE A 24 14.39 4.17 4.16
N LYS A 25 14.36 5.12 5.10
CA LYS A 25 15.22 5.09 6.29
C LYS A 25 14.99 3.82 7.12
N THR A 26 13.72 3.46 7.33
CA THR A 26 13.38 2.26 8.11
C THR A 26 13.74 0.96 7.40
N ILE A 27 13.58 0.87 6.07
CA ILE A 27 14.08 -0.27 5.29
C ILE A 27 15.60 -0.41 5.46
N LYS A 28 16.36 0.68 5.39
CA LYS A 28 17.83 0.65 5.56
C LYS A 28 18.24 0.27 6.97
N ALA A 29 17.51 0.70 7.98
CA ALA A 29 17.86 0.45 9.39
C ALA A 29 17.43 -0.93 9.89
N PHE A 30 16.24 -1.40 9.48
CA PHE A 30 15.59 -2.58 10.07
C PHE A 30 15.27 -3.68 9.06
N GLY A 31 15.40 -3.41 7.77
CA GLY A 31 15.02 -4.33 6.70
C GLY A 31 15.94 -5.54 6.56
N GLY A 32 17.12 -5.56 7.19
CA GLY A 32 18.06 -6.66 7.05
C GLY A 32 18.36 -6.99 5.59
N ASN A 33 18.00 -8.19 5.12
CA ASN A 33 18.24 -8.59 3.73
C ASN A 33 17.45 -7.76 2.69
N LEU A 34 16.44 -7.01 3.09
CA LEU A 34 15.69 -6.11 2.20
C LEU A 34 16.53 -4.91 1.76
N GLU A 35 17.60 -4.57 2.47
CA GLU A 35 18.53 -3.50 2.06
C GLU A 35 19.18 -3.75 0.70
N HIS A 36 19.26 -5.03 0.28
CA HIS A 36 19.78 -5.45 -1.01
C HIS A 36 18.75 -5.39 -2.15
N ALA A 37 17.49 -5.10 -1.82
CA ALA A 37 16.46 -4.86 -2.82
C ALA A 37 16.75 -3.60 -3.62
N LYS A 38 16.28 -3.55 -4.87
CA LYS A 38 16.18 -2.28 -5.59
C LYS A 38 15.11 -1.43 -4.91
N LEU A 39 15.45 -0.18 -4.59
CA LEU A 39 14.54 0.76 -3.94
C LEU A 39 14.13 1.84 -4.94
N LEU A 40 12.83 2.14 -5.04
CA LEU A 40 12.28 3.11 -5.98
C LEU A 40 11.20 3.96 -5.32
N ALA A 41 11.42 5.25 -5.25
CA ALA A 41 10.42 6.26 -4.91
C ALA A 41 9.78 6.81 -6.20
N ILE A 42 8.45 6.82 -6.26
CA ILE A 42 7.70 7.39 -7.38
C ILE A 42 7.02 8.67 -6.91
N PHE A 43 7.21 9.76 -7.66
CA PHE A 43 6.53 11.02 -7.40
C PHE A 43 5.58 11.37 -8.54
N VAL A 44 4.42 11.89 -8.17
CA VAL A 44 3.42 12.37 -9.15
C VAL A 44 3.76 13.81 -9.50
N ASP A 45 3.79 14.11 -10.80
CA ASP A 45 4.09 15.40 -11.44
C ASP A 45 5.52 15.88 -11.35
N ASP A 46 6.09 16.04 -10.17
CA ASP A 46 7.44 16.53 -9.94
C ASP A 46 8.02 16.02 -8.61
N VAL A 47 9.26 16.37 -8.32
CA VAL A 47 9.96 16.09 -7.07
C VAL A 47 10.87 17.24 -6.70
N ASP A 48 10.88 17.63 -5.42
CA ASP A 48 11.80 18.61 -4.87
C ASP A 48 13.27 18.14 -5.02
N GLU A 49 14.17 19.03 -5.44
CA GLU A 49 15.57 18.71 -5.70
C GLU A 49 16.32 18.22 -4.45
N LYS A 50 15.98 18.77 -3.28
CA LYS A 50 16.60 18.36 -2.00
C LYS A 50 16.21 16.93 -1.66
N ILE A 51 14.92 16.59 -1.84
CA ILE A 51 14.39 15.24 -1.60
C ILE A 51 15.00 14.26 -2.60
N TYR A 52 15.04 14.61 -3.89
CA TYR A 52 15.72 13.82 -4.93
C TYR A 52 17.15 13.47 -4.54
N LYS A 53 17.96 14.48 -4.15
CA LYS A 53 19.36 14.29 -3.73
C LYS A 53 19.46 13.41 -2.47
N GLN A 54 18.54 13.59 -1.51
CA GLN A 54 18.54 12.82 -0.26
C GLN A 54 18.25 11.34 -0.53
N LEU A 55 17.23 11.02 -1.33
CA LEU A 55 16.88 9.66 -1.71
C LEU A 55 18.02 8.97 -2.47
N ASN A 56 18.62 9.66 -3.44
CA ASN A 56 19.74 9.11 -4.21
C ASN A 56 20.95 8.79 -3.32
N ARG A 57 21.27 9.62 -2.31
CA ARG A 57 22.34 9.32 -1.33
C ARG A 57 22.04 8.06 -0.51
N MET A 58 20.76 7.73 -0.32
CA MET A 58 20.32 6.51 0.34
C MET A 58 20.28 5.30 -0.60
N GLY A 59 20.66 5.46 -1.88
CA GLY A 59 20.56 4.39 -2.89
C GLY A 59 19.14 4.11 -3.36
N VAL A 60 18.22 5.06 -3.18
CA VAL A 60 16.84 4.99 -3.65
C VAL A 60 16.74 5.67 -5.00
N HIS A 61 16.33 4.93 -6.03
CA HIS A 61 16.04 5.52 -7.34
C HIS A 61 14.76 6.37 -7.25
N VAL A 62 14.70 7.41 -8.04
CA VAL A 62 13.54 8.30 -8.10
C VAL A 62 12.97 8.30 -9.52
N LYS A 63 11.66 8.12 -9.64
CA LYS A 63 10.91 8.22 -10.89
C LYS A 63 9.80 9.24 -10.74
N VAL A 64 9.65 10.11 -11.72
CA VAL A 64 8.52 11.04 -11.80
C VAL A 64 7.53 10.49 -12.84
N VAL A 65 6.25 10.52 -12.49
CA VAL A 65 5.14 10.07 -13.36
C VAL A 65 4.06 11.14 -13.44
N LYS A 66 3.30 11.14 -14.51
CA LYS A 66 2.09 11.95 -14.57
C LYS A 66 0.95 11.27 -13.80
N PRO A 67 0.04 12.02 -13.18
CA PRO A 67 -1.16 11.43 -12.60
C PRO A 67 -1.99 10.74 -13.68
N TYR A 68 -2.87 9.85 -13.26
CA TYR A 68 -3.94 9.39 -14.14
C TYR A 68 -4.94 10.52 -14.40
N ASP A 69 -6.01 10.20 -15.10
CA ASP A 69 -7.11 11.12 -15.38
C ASP A 69 -7.58 11.85 -14.10
N SER A 70 -7.82 13.16 -14.17
CA SER A 70 -8.28 13.99 -13.04
C SER A 70 -9.63 13.55 -12.45
N ARG A 71 -10.41 12.73 -13.16
CA ARG A 71 -11.64 12.12 -12.66
C ARG A 71 -11.38 11.07 -11.61
N LEU A 72 -10.23 10.38 -11.67
CA LEU A 72 -9.87 9.37 -10.70
C LEU A 72 -9.50 9.99 -9.35
N GLN A 73 -9.83 9.30 -8.27
CA GLN A 73 -9.31 9.64 -6.95
C GLN A 73 -7.78 9.60 -6.96
N ARG A 74 -7.13 10.54 -6.27
CA ARG A 74 -5.66 10.63 -6.19
C ARG A 74 -5.00 9.33 -5.72
N HIS A 75 -5.68 8.58 -4.85
CA HIS A 75 -5.20 7.27 -4.37
C HIS A 75 -5.00 6.26 -5.49
N CYS A 76 -5.75 6.36 -6.60
CA CYS A 76 -5.57 5.49 -7.76
C CYS A 76 -4.20 5.68 -8.43
N ASN A 77 -3.50 6.80 -8.19
CA ASN A 77 -2.14 6.98 -8.69
C ASN A 77 -1.17 5.92 -8.16
N LYS A 78 -1.46 5.25 -7.03
CA LYS A 78 -0.62 4.14 -6.55
C LYS A 78 -0.48 3.00 -7.56
N ILE A 79 -1.43 2.83 -8.49
CA ILE A 79 -1.33 1.85 -9.57
C ILE A 79 -0.09 2.11 -10.46
N ARG A 80 0.43 3.35 -10.50
CA ARG A 80 1.70 3.71 -11.14
C ARG A 80 2.90 2.94 -10.58
N MET A 81 2.80 2.43 -9.34
CA MET A 81 3.83 1.56 -8.77
C MET A 81 4.03 0.24 -9.54
N LEU A 82 3.06 -0.14 -10.37
CA LEU A 82 3.13 -1.32 -11.23
C LEU A 82 3.70 -1.01 -12.62
N GLU A 83 3.96 0.25 -12.95
CA GLU A 83 4.50 0.69 -14.25
C GLU A 83 6.03 0.79 -14.23
N ILE A 84 6.69 -0.29 -13.86
CA ILE A 84 8.14 -0.30 -13.68
C ILE A 84 8.77 -1.27 -14.66
N ASP A 85 9.63 -0.72 -15.54
CA ASP A 85 10.49 -1.51 -16.39
C ASP A 85 11.86 -1.68 -15.72
N ALA A 86 11.98 -2.77 -14.97
CA ALA A 86 13.20 -3.15 -14.27
C ALA A 86 13.36 -4.66 -14.18
N ASP A 87 14.58 -5.10 -13.93
CA ASP A 87 14.86 -6.51 -13.65
C ASP A 87 14.61 -6.81 -12.16
N TYR A 88 13.51 -7.53 -11.88
CA TYR A 88 13.10 -8.03 -10.57
C TYR A 88 12.26 -9.30 -10.74
N ASP A 89 12.18 -10.11 -9.69
CA ASP A 89 11.31 -11.28 -9.62
C ASP A 89 9.99 -10.95 -8.89
N ILE A 90 10.07 -10.10 -7.86
CA ILE A 90 8.93 -9.71 -7.01
C ILE A 90 8.94 -8.21 -6.81
N LEU A 91 7.81 -7.59 -7.06
CA LEU A 91 7.50 -6.21 -6.72
C LEU A 91 6.85 -6.16 -5.33
N ILE A 92 7.39 -5.34 -4.45
CA ILE A 92 6.82 -5.02 -3.14
C ILE A 92 6.36 -3.57 -3.22
N ALA A 93 5.04 -3.37 -3.33
CA ALA A 93 4.44 -2.04 -3.35
C ALA A 93 3.91 -1.73 -1.95
N LEU A 94 4.38 -0.62 -1.39
CA LEU A 94 4.06 -0.17 -0.03
C LEU A 94 3.44 1.22 -0.08
N ASP A 95 2.42 1.46 0.75
CA ASP A 95 1.96 2.83 1.00
C ASP A 95 3.10 3.63 1.66
N CYS A 96 3.25 4.89 1.28
CA CYS A 96 4.37 5.71 1.74
C CYS A 96 4.30 6.06 3.24
N ASP A 97 3.12 5.98 3.86
CA ASP A 97 2.89 6.18 5.29
C ASP A 97 3.04 4.90 6.12
N THR A 98 3.97 4.06 5.68
CA THR A 98 4.38 2.85 6.38
C THR A 98 5.84 2.96 6.86
N ALA A 99 6.18 2.18 7.88
CA ALA A 99 7.54 2.04 8.39
C ALA A 99 7.88 0.55 8.58
N VAL A 100 8.99 0.12 8.00
CA VAL A 100 9.50 -1.24 8.19
C VAL A 100 10.21 -1.33 9.54
N THR A 101 9.92 -2.36 10.32
CA THR A 101 10.45 -2.51 11.67
C THR A 101 11.28 -3.78 11.86
N ARG A 102 11.19 -4.71 10.93
CA ARG A 102 11.95 -5.98 10.93
C ARG A 102 12.18 -6.50 9.52
N ASP A 103 13.18 -7.36 9.35
CA ASP A 103 13.40 -8.12 8.11
C ASP A 103 12.28 -9.14 7.89
N PHE A 104 11.61 -9.02 6.77
CA PHE A 104 10.58 -9.95 6.31
C PHE A 104 10.95 -10.68 5.01
N SER A 105 12.21 -10.65 4.63
CA SER A 105 12.69 -11.28 3.38
C SER A 105 12.35 -12.77 3.27
N LYS A 106 12.24 -13.47 4.39
CA LYS A 106 11.87 -14.90 4.47
C LYS A 106 10.38 -15.15 4.18
N GLU A 107 9.53 -14.14 4.37
CA GLU A 107 8.09 -14.21 4.14
C GLU A 107 7.70 -14.02 2.67
N ILE A 108 8.66 -13.70 1.80
CA ILE A 108 8.39 -13.34 0.42
C ILE A 108 8.23 -14.61 -0.44
N SER A 109 7.01 -14.83 -0.94
CA SER A 109 6.68 -15.91 -1.90
C SER A 109 6.63 -15.37 -3.33
N SER A 110 6.90 -16.23 -4.31
CA SER A 110 6.79 -15.92 -5.74
C SER A 110 5.64 -16.66 -6.45
N THR A 111 4.83 -17.39 -5.72
CA THR A 111 3.79 -18.24 -6.30
C THR A 111 2.46 -17.54 -6.46
N SER A 112 2.14 -16.63 -5.57
CA SER A 112 0.89 -15.89 -5.46
C SER A 112 1.14 -14.41 -5.23
N ILE A 113 0.15 -13.57 -5.50
CA ILE A 113 0.09 -12.21 -4.96
C ILE A 113 -0.16 -12.34 -3.46
N ARG A 114 0.52 -11.52 -2.64
CA ARG A 114 0.23 -11.47 -1.21
C ARG A 114 -0.19 -10.04 -0.82
N ARG A 115 -1.23 -9.94 0.00
CA ARG A 115 -1.77 -8.67 0.47
C ARG A 115 -2.20 -8.75 1.92
N CYS A 116 -2.33 -7.62 2.57
CA CYS A 116 -2.92 -7.57 3.91
C CYS A 116 -4.45 -7.68 3.85
N ASP A 117 -5.02 -8.18 4.94
CA ASP A 117 -6.44 -8.08 5.21
C ASP A 117 -6.85 -6.61 5.39
N SER A 118 -8.10 -6.31 5.10
CA SER A 118 -8.68 -4.98 5.37
C SER A 118 -9.27 -4.97 6.76
N LEU A 119 -8.76 -4.10 7.62
CA LEU A 119 -9.25 -3.95 9.00
C LEU A 119 -10.56 -3.14 9.09
N LEU A 120 -10.82 -2.33 8.06
CA LEU A 120 -12.05 -1.56 7.92
C LEU A 120 -12.62 -1.84 6.54
N ASP A 121 -13.80 -2.44 6.53
CA ASP A 121 -14.54 -2.59 5.29
C ASP A 121 -15.55 -1.44 5.17
N PRO A 122 -15.38 -0.55 4.17
CA PRO A 122 -16.31 0.54 3.96
C PRO A 122 -17.67 0.08 3.42
N LEU A 123 -17.75 -1.11 2.81
CA LEU A 123 -18.94 -1.69 2.26
C LEU A 123 -19.40 -2.87 3.13
N ASN A 124 -20.71 -3.00 3.34
CA ASN A 124 -21.24 -4.23 3.91
C ASN A 124 -21.26 -5.36 2.87
N ILE A 125 -21.51 -6.59 3.32
CA ILE A 125 -21.43 -7.78 2.45
C ILE A 125 -22.45 -7.74 1.28
N HIS A 126 -23.60 -7.11 1.46
CA HIS A 126 -24.62 -6.98 0.40
C HIS A 126 -24.19 -5.97 -0.67
N GLU A 127 -23.51 -4.90 -0.27
CA GLU A 127 -22.93 -3.91 -1.20
C GLU A 127 -21.78 -4.53 -2.00
N TRP A 128 -20.95 -5.34 -1.35
CA TRP A 128 -19.93 -6.13 -2.04
C TRP A 128 -20.56 -7.12 -3.03
N GLN A 129 -21.57 -7.89 -2.60
CA GLN A 129 -22.26 -8.84 -3.47
C GLN A 129 -22.86 -8.14 -4.69
N TYR A 130 -23.45 -6.95 -4.48
CA TYR A 130 -23.99 -6.15 -5.58
C TYR A 130 -22.87 -5.70 -6.53
N LEU A 131 -21.74 -5.22 -6.01
CA LEU A 131 -20.61 -4.76 -6.80
C LEU A 131 -20.05 -5.90 -7.67
N TYR A 132 -19.80 -7.08 -7.08
CA TYR A 132 -19.34 -8.25 -7.82
C TYR A 132 -20.34 -8.72 -8.86
N ASN A 133 -21.62 -8.81 -8.52
CA ASN A 133 -22.68 -9.23 -9.44
C ASN A 133 -22.84 -8.29 -10.64
N TYR A 134 -22.71 -6.98 -10.41
CA TYR A 134 -22.80 -5.99 -11.48
C TYR A 134 -21.78 -6.25 -12.60
N PHE A 135 -20.60 -6.72 -12.23
CA PHE A 135 -19.53 -7.05 -13.18
C PHE A 135 -19.54 -8.53 -13.61
N ASN A 136 -20.56 -9.29 -13.22
CA ASN A 136 -20.58 -10.75 -13.50
C ASN A 136 -19.40 -11.50 -12.91
N LEU A 137 -18.89 -11.08 -11.76
CA LEU A 137 -17.77 -11.69 -11.06
C LEU A 137 -18.25 -12.53 -9.89
N SER A 138 -17.53 -13.62 -9.62
CA SER A 138 -17.75 -14.41 -8.40
C SER A 138 -17.07 -13.74 -7.22
N MET A 139 -17.86 -13.42 -6.19
CA MET A 139 -17.32 -12.93 -4.93
C MET A 139 -16.59 -14.07 -4.20
N PRO A 140 -15.42 -13.81 -3.59
CA PRO A 140 -14.74 -14.79 -2.74
C PRO A 140 -15.64 -15.35 -1.64
N ALA A 141 -15.45 -16.62 -1.28
CA ALA A 141 -16.23 -17.26 -0.22
C ALA A 141 -15.73 -16.85 1.18
N ASP A 142 -14.45 -16.56 1.34
CA ASP A 142 -13.88 -15.98 2.58
C ASP A 142 -14.08 -14.47 2.56
N GLU A 143 -14.80 -13.95 3.55
CA GLU A 143 -15.06 -12.50 3.67
C GLU A 143 -13.77 -11.67 3.73
N LYS A 144 -12.70 -12.20 4.30
CA LYS A 144 -11.38 -11.53 4.35
C LYS A 144 -10.76 -11.34 2.96
N GLU A 145 -11.17 -12.12 1.99
CA GLU A 145 -10.68 -12.03 0.62
C GLU A 145 -11.48 -11.07 -0.24
N VAL A 146 -12.69 -10.68 0.20
CA VAL A 146 -13.60 -9.83 -0.57
C VAL A 146 -13.01 -8.43 -0.78
N HIS A 147 -12.54 -7.80 0.29
CA HIS A 147 -11.95 -6.46 0.24
C HIS A 147 -10.42 -6.54 0.20
N ALA A 148 -9.83 -6.14 -0.92
CA ALA A 148 -8.38 -6.14 -1.08
C ALA A 148 -7.75 -4.83 -0.58
N ASN A 149 -7.08 -4.89 0.57
CA ASN A 149 -6.26 -3.77 1.05
C ASN A 149 -5.05 -3.57 0.14
N SER A 150 -4.78 -2.32 -0.25
CA SER A 150 -3.72 -1.95 -1.20
C SER A 150 -2.45 -1.39 -0.56
N ALA A 151 -2.37 -1.35 0.79
CA ALA A 151 -1.25 -0.72 1.49
C ALA A 151 0.06 -1.51 1.40
N VAL A 152 -0.05 -2.85 1.39
CA VAL A 152 1.11 -3.76 1.31
C VAL A 152 0.79 -4.86 0.29
N LEU A 153 1.49 -4.85 -0.83
CA LEU A 153 1.31 -5.82 -1.91
C LEU A 153 2.66 -6.45 -2.29
N PHE A 154 2.72 -7.77 -2.31
CA PHE A 154 3.85 -8.53 -2.88
C PHE A 154 3.35 -9.17 -4.17
N ILE A 155 3.90 -8.76 -5.30
CA ILE A 155 3.39 -9.12 -6.63
C ILE A 155 4.48 -9.81 -7.42
N PRO A 156 4.35 -11.11 -7.74
CA PRO A 156 5.26 -11.78 -8.68
C PRO A 156 5.28 -11.06 -10.03
N LYS A 157 6.45 -10.89 -10.63
CA LYS A 157 6.61 -10.13 -11.89
C LYS A 157 5.65 -10.59 -12.99
N LYS A 158 5.39 -11.90 -13.08
CA LYS A 158 4.44 -12.47 -14.06
C LYS A 158 3.01 -11.92 -13.95
N ASN A 159 2.60 -11.46 -12.75
CA ASN A 159 1.25 -10.97 -12.47
C ASN A 159 1.13 -9.44 -12.59
N VAL A 160 2.25 -8.71 -12.60
CA VAL A 160 2.26 -7.23 -12.51
C VAL A 160 1.47 -6.58 -13.65
N ASN A 161 1.73 -6.94 -14.89
CA ASN A 161 1.05 -6.31 -16.03
C ASN A 161 -0.44 -6.66 -16.08
N GLN A 162 -0.79 -7.92 -15.83
CA GLN A 162 -2.18 -8.37 -15.80
C GLN A 162 -2.97 -7.63 -14.72
N LEU A 163 -2.45 -7.60 -13.49
CA LEU A 163 -3.06 -6.87 -12.38
C LEU A 163 -3.18 -5.37 -12.69
N ARG A 164 -2.12 -4.74 -13.20
CA ARG A 164 -2.10 -3.31 -13.51
C ARG A 164 -3.22 -2.93 -14.50
N HIS A 165 -3.34 -3.65 -15.61
CA HIS A 165 -4.33 -3.33 -16.63
C HIS A 165 -5.76 -3.51 -16.10
N ALA A 166 -6.03 -4.56 -15.36
CA ALA A 166 -7.34 -4.77 -14.77
C ALA A 166 -7.62 -3.73 -13.66
N TRP A 167 -6.65 -3.44 -12.80
CA TRP A 167 -6.81 -2.50 -11.70
C TRP A 167 -7.15 -1.09 -12.19
N ILE A 168 -6.41 -0.56 -13.18
CA ILE A 168 -6.73 0.76 -13.74
C ILE A 168 -8.06 0.78 -14.49
N HIS A 169 -8.40 -0.31 -15.21
CA HIS A 169 -9.70 -0.45 -15.86
C HIS A 169 -10.85 -0.31 -14.86
N TYR A 170 -10.84 -1.11 -13.78
CA TYR A 170 -11.88 -1.04 -12.77
C TYR A 170 -11.89 0.27 -12.01
N ALA A 171 -10.75 0.92 -11.79
CA ALA A 171 -10.70 2.24 -11.18
C ALA A 171 -11.47 3.28 -12.01
N HIS A 172 -11.34 3.27 -13.35
CA HIS A 172 -12.11 4.13 -14.23
C HIS A 172 -13.60 3.79 -14.21
N VAL A 173 -13.95 2.52 -14.43
CA VAL A 173 -15.35 2.10 -14.54
C VAL A 173 -16.10 2.38 -13.24
N ILE A 174 -15.53 2.05 -12.07
CA ILE A 174 -16.16 2.33 -10.77
C ILE A 174 -16.34 3.84 -10.57
N THR A 175 -15.34 4.64 -10.93
CA THR A 175 -15.45 6.10 -10.81
C THR A 175 -16.60 6.64 -11.67
N ASP A 176 -16.74 6.18 -12.89
CA ASP A 176 -17.85 6.60 -13.77
C ASP A 176 -19.22 6.15 -13.21
N LEU A 177 -19.29 4.94 -12.62
CA LEU A 177 -20.52 4.43 -12.00
C LEU A 177 -20.95 5.25 -10.78
N PHE A 178 -20.04 5.68 -9.94
CA PHE A 178 -20.37 6.45 -8.72
C PHE A 178 -21.10 7.76 -9.02
N PHE A 179 -21.04 8.24 -10.24
CA PHE A 179 -21.75 9.44 -10.69
C PHE A 179 -22.97 9.13 -11.59
N SER A 180 -23.33 7.85 -11.79
CA SER A 180 -24.32 7.46 -12.79
C SER A 180 -25.76 7.43 -12.30
N ASN A 181 -26.04 7.08 -11.06
CA ASN A 181 -27.37 6.97 -10.48
C ASN A 181 -27.36 6.93 -8.94
N ASP A 182 -28.56 7.01 -8.34
CA ASP A 182 -28.72 7.14 -6.88
C ASP A 182 -28.16 5.95 -6.08
N TYR A 183 -28.30 4.73 -6.58
CA TYR A 183 -27.77 3.56 -5.86
C TYR A 183 -26.25 3.58 -5.81
N TRP A 184 -25.62 3.87 -6.95
CA TRP A 184 -24.16 4.00 -7.01
C TRP A 184 -23.65 5.18 -6.21
N ASN A 185 -24.45 6.25 -6.04
CA ASN A 185 -24.13 7.36 -5.17
C ASN A 185 -24.02 6.95 -3.70
N GLU A 186 -24.81 5.97 -3.23
CA GLU A 186 -24.69 5.43 -1.86
C GLU A 186 -23.33 4.73 -1.67
N ILE A 187 -22.94 3.84 -2.59
CA ILE A 187 -21.62 3.21 -2.59
C ILE A 187 -20.52 4.28 -2.82
N GLY A 188 -20.79 5.26 -3.65
CA GLY A 188 -19.90 6.38 -3.98
C GLY A 188 -19.55 7.29 -2.79
N LYS A 189 -20.30 7.22 -1.66
CA LYS A 189 -19.86 7.84 -0.39
C LYS A 189 -18.48 7.35 0.03
N HIS A 190 -18.15 6.13 -0.37
CA HIS A 190 -16.88 5.47 -0.08
C HIS A 190 -15.86 5.60 -1.21
N LYS A 191 -16.02 6.59 -2.12
CA LYS A 191 -15.11 6.83 -3.26
C LYS A 191 -13.63 6.97 -2.88
N TYR A 192 -13.34 7.30 -1.63
CA TYR A 192 -11.99 7.31 -1.09
C TYR A 192 -11.28 5.95 -1.24
N TYR A 193 -12.04 4.85 -1.24
CA TYR A 193 -11.55 3.48 -1.38
C TYR A 193 -11.61 2.94 -2.82
N THR A 194 -11.80 3.80 -3.82
CA THR A 194 -11.92 3.39 -5.24
C THR A 194 -10.76 2.51 -5.70
N ASP A 195 -9.53 2.82 -5.27
CA ASP A 195 -8.36 2.01 -5.57
C ASP A 195 -8.48 0.58 -5.01
N GLN A 196 -9.00 0.42 -3.80
CA GLN A 196 -9.16 -0.89 -3.15
C GLN A 196 -10.32 -1.68 -3.74
N PHE A 197 -11.45 -1.04 -4.04
CA PHE A 197 -12.58 -1.67 -4.74
C PHE A 197 -12.13 -2.17 -6.12
N ALA A 198 -11.43 -1.33 -6.87
CA ALA A 198 -10.89 -1.69 -8.17
C ALA A 198 -9.87 -2.82 -8.10
N LEU A 199 -9.04 -2.87 -7.04
CA LEU A 199 -8.09 -3.95 -6.80
C LEU A 199 -8.83 -5.28 -6.55
N SER A 200 -9.87 -5.27 -5.72
CA SER A 200 -10.69 -6.45 -5.42
C SER A 200 -11.31 -7.04 -6.68
N LEU A 201 -11.94 -6.19 -7.50
CA LEU A 201 -12.53 -6.63 -8.77
C LEU A 201 -11.47 -7.10 -9.78
N ALA A 202 -10.33 -6.42 -9.87
CA ALA A 202 -9.24 -6.81 -10.74
C ALA A 202 -8.68 -8.19 -10.41
N ILE A 203 -8.54 -8.50 -9.12
CA ILE A 203 -8.10 -9.82 -8.64
C ILE A 203 -9.10 -10.89 -9.06
N ALA A 204 -10.40 -10.65 -8.84
CA ALA A 204 -11.46 -11.59 -9.16
C ALA A 204 -11.60 -11.83 -10.66
N ASP A 205 -11.63 -10.75 -11.46
CA ASP A 205 -11.76 -10.82 -12.91
C ASP A 205 -10.61 -11.61 -13.54
N GLN A 206 -9.40 -11.31 -13.11
CA GLN A 206 -8.20 -11.96 -13.64
C GLN A 206 -7.92 -13.33 -12.99
N LYS A 207 -8.77 -13.78 -12.05
CA LYS A 207 -8.62 -15.05 -11.31
C LYS A 207 -7.21 -15.23 -10.74
N LEU A 208 -6.67 -14.15 -10.19
CA LEU A 208 -5.33 -14.14 -9.64
C LEU A 208 -5.28 -14.93 -8.33
N ASN A 209 -4.25 -15.75 -8.17
CA ASN A 209 -4.02 -16.43 -6.90
C ASN A 209 -3.48 -15.44 -5.88
N VAL A 210 -4.20 -15.28 -4.77
CA VAL A 210 -3.89 -14.33 -3.70
C VAL A 210 -3.83 -15.06 -2.37
N ASP A 211 -2.79 -14.79 -1.59
CA ASP A 211 -2.66 -15.24 -0.19
C ASP A 211 -2.67 -14.01 0.74
N LEU A 212 -3.30 -14.16 1.89
CA LEU A 212 -3.25 -13.13 2.92
C LEU A 212 -1.89 -13.11 3.62
N LEU A 213 -1.36 -11.92 3.85
CA LEU A 213 -0.23 -11.69 4.73
C LEU A 213 -0.70 -11.75 6.20
N PRO A 214 0.15 -12.20 7.12
CA PRO A 214 -0.11 -12.07 8.56
C PRO A 214 -0.37 -10.62 8.97
N ALA A 215 -1.12 -10.43 10.06
CA ALA A 215 -1.52 -9.11 10.54
C ALA A 215 -0.33 -8.18 10.85
N GLU A 216 0.83 -8.75 11.20
CA GLU A 216 2.09 -8.05 11.47
C GLU A 216 2.60 -7.23 10.28
N PHE A 217 2.09 -7.47 9.07
CA PHE A 217 2.47 -6.73 7.87
C PHE A 217 1.73 -5.40 7.68
N ASN A 218 0.72 -5.11 8.49
CA ASN A 218 -0.02 -3.85 8.37
C ASN A 218 -0.63 -3.45 9.71
N ILE A 219 0.21 -3.25 10.73
CA ILE A 219 -0.25 -2.81 12.04
C ILE A 219 -0.51 -1.31 12.02
N HIS A 220 -1.78 -0.95 12.13
CA HIS A 220 -2.21 0.44 12.23
C HIS A 220 -1.97 0.97 13.63
N ILE A 221 -1.30 2.11 13.75
CA ILE A 221 -1.01 2.76 15.04
C ILE A 221 -1.98 3.89 15.38
N ASN A 222 -3.05 4.06 14.64
CA ASN A 222 -4.10 4.99 14.99
C ASN A 222 -5.01 4.39 16.07
N GLY A 223 -5.60 5.25 16.93
CA GLY A 223 -6.37 4.85 18.10
C GLY A 223 -7.59 3.94 17.84
N SER A 224 -8.02 3.77 16.58
CA SER A 224 -9.15 2.92 16.21
C SER A 224 -8.86 1.41 16.30
N TYR A 225 -7.59 1.03 16.43
CA TYR A 225 -7.14 -0.37 16.39
C TYR A 225 -6.45 -0.82 17.67
N GLN A 226 -6.65 -0.08 18.75
CA GLN A 226 -6.07 -0.43 20.05
C GLN A 226 -6.60 -1.78 20.56
N GLY A 227 -5.71 -2.57 21.11
CA GLY A 227 -6.03 -3.84 21.79
C GLY A 227 -5.73 -5.09 20.97
N TRP A 228 -6.18 -5.20 19.70
CA TRP A 228 -5.94 -6.42 18.93
C TRP A 228 -4.47 -6.62 18.53
N ALA A 229 -3.73 -5.54 18.36
CA ALA A 229 -2.32 -5.57 17.97
C ALA A 229 -1.34 -5.60 19.14
N GLU A 230 -1.80 -5.58 20.40
CA GLU A 230 -0.95 -5.40 21.58
C GLU A 230 0.15 -6.47 21.70
N SER A 231 -0.16 -7.71 21.30
CA SER A 231 0.78 -8.84 21.35
C SER A 231 1.55 -9.07 20.06
N LEU A 232 1.28 -8.29 19.01
CA LEU A 232 1.88 -8.49 17.69
C LEU A 232 3.22 -7.74 17.57
N HIS A 233 4.18 -8.43 16.97
CA HIS A 233 5.47 -7.87 16.60
C HIS A 233 5.43 -7.41 15.15
N PRO A 234 5.27 -6.10 14.85
CA PRO A 234 5.09 -5.64 13.48
C PRO A 234 6.31 -5.93 12.59
N TYR A 235 6.04 -6.31 11.35
CA TYR A 235 6.98 -6.18 10.24
C TYR A 235 6.86 -4.79 9.62
N ILE A 236 5.62 -4.30 9.52
CA ILE A 236 5.29 -3.00 8.94
C ILE A 236 4.25 -2.32 9.83
N LEU A 237 4.53 -1.07 10.22
CA LEU A 237 3.60 -0.15 10.86
C LEU A 237 2.97 0.75 9.81
N SER A 238 1.66 0.96 9.87
CA SER A 238 0.93 1.97 9.09
C SER A 238 0.51 3.11 10.03
N TYR A 239 1.11 4.28 9.84
CA TYR A 239 0.95 5.38 10.79
C TYR A 239 0.04 6.52 10.30
N HIS A 240 -0.32 6.53 9.00
CA HIS A 240 -1.23 7.53 8.41
C HIS A 240 -0.89 8.99 8.80
N HIS A 241 -1.70 9.61 9.66
CA HIS A 241 -1.52 10.97 10.15
C HIS A 241 -1.00 11.02 11.60
N ASN A 242 -0.68 9.86 12.21
CA ASN A 242 -0.21 9.81 13.60
C ASN A 242 1.26 10.21 13.71
N VAL A 243 1.53 11.46 13.38
CA VAL A 243 2.84 12.10 13.43
C VAL A 243 2.72 13.37 14.24
N THR A 244 3.64 13.57 15.19
CA THR A 244 3.73 14.80 16.00
C THR A 244 4.25 15.96 15.16
N SER A 245 4.06 17.19 15.64
CA SER A 245 4.55 18.41 14.97
C SER A 245 6.08 18.47 14.82
N ASP A 246 6.82 17.71 15.65
CA ASP A 246 8.28 17.59 15.58
C ASP A 246 8.75 16.38 14.74
N GLY A 247 7.85 15.77 13.96
CA GLY A 247 8.18 14.72 12.99
C GLY A 247 8.46 13.36 13.59
N LYS A 248 7.81 12.99 14.69
CA LYS A 248 7.87 11.65 15.29
C LYS A 248 6.57 10.91 15.11
N LEU A 249 6.63 9.59 15.00
CA LEU A 249 5.44 8.76 15.08
C LEU A 249 4.87 8.79 16.50
N MET A 250 3.55 8.93 16.60
CA MET A 250 2.85 8.94 17.88
C MET A 250 2.78 7.52 18.45
N THR A 251 3.02 7.38 19.75
CA THR A 251 2.81 6.12 20.47
C THR A 251 1.32 5.82 20.64
N THR A 252 1.01 4.54 20.78
CA THR A 252 -0.36 4.02 20.85
C THR A 252 -0.84 3.72 22.26
N GLY A 253 0.10 3.58 23.22
CA GLY A 253 -0.14 3.01 24.54
C GLY A 253 -0.05 1.47 24.58
N MET A 254 0.18 0.81 23.44
CA MET A 254 0.39 -0.63 23.36
C MET A 254 1.87 -0.97 23.55
N THR A 255 2.19 -1.88 24.49
CA THR A 255 3.57 -2.14 24.92
C THR A 255 4.49 -2.56 23.76
N ILE A 256 4.08 -3.56 22.96
CA ILE A 256 4.94 -4.11 21.90
C ILE A 256 5.02 -3.14 20.69
N PRO A 257 3.92 -2.67 20.11
CA PRO A 257 4.00 -1.70 19.01
C PRO A 257 4.79 -0.44 19.36
N ASP A 258 4.66 0.08 20.59
CA ASP A 258 5.36 1.29 21.02
C ASP A 258 6.88 1.12 21.11
N GLN A 259 7.38 -0.09 21.41
CA GLN A 259 8.82 -0.37 21.31
C GLN A 259 9.35 -0.16 19.89
N TYR A 260 8.60 -0.63 18.87
CA TYR A 260 8.96 -0.46 17.47
C TYR A 260 8.81 0.99 17.01
N ILE A 261 7.77 1.68 17.46
CA ILE A 261 7.57 3.11 17.18
C ILE A 261 8.76 3.92 17.74
N ASN A 262 9.20 3.63 18.95
CA ASN A 262 10.34 4.31 19.56
C ASN A 262 11.64 4.05 18.78
N ASN A 263 11.88 2.80 18.34
CA ASN A 263 13.02 2.48 17.48
C ASN A 263 12.99 3.27 16.16
N VAL A 264 11.81 3.37 15.51
CA VAL A 264 11.64 4.21 14.31
C VAL A 264 11.93 5.67 14.63
N ASN A 265 11.39 6.20 15.73
CA ASN A 265 11.61 7.58 16.13
C ASN A 265 13.08 7.91 16.41
N ASP A 266 13.85 6.95 16.89
CA ASP A 266 15.28 7.15 17.14
C ASP A 266 16.08 7.35 15.84
N ILE A 267 15.74 6.65 14.76
CA ILE A 267 16.39 6.88 13.45
C ILE A 267 15.86 8.12 12.71
N LEU A 268 14.67 8.61 13.04
CA LEU A 268 14.14 9.84 12.43
C LEU A 268 14.83 11.10 12.97
N LYS A 269 15.41 11.06 14.18
CA LYS A 269 16.19 12.15 14.77
C LYS A 269 17.53 12.40 14.08
N LEU A 270 18.03 11.43 13.31
CA LEU A 270 19.30 11.45 12.57
C LEU A 270 19.07 11.97 11.14
#